data_2bd8793165f58d8f01219a370c9e769e
#
_entry.id   2bd8793165f58d8f01219a370c9e769e
#
_cell.length_a   1.000
_cell.length_b   1.000
_cell.length_c   1.000
_cell.angle_alpha   90.00
_cell.angle_beta   90.00
_cell.angle_gamma   90.00
#
_symmetry.space_group_name_H-M   'P 1'
#
loop_
_entity.id
_entity.type
_entity.pdbx_description
1 polymer ?
#
loop_
_entity_poly.entity_id
_entity_poly.type
_entity_poly.pdbx_seq_one_letter_code
_entity_poly.pdbx_strand_id
1 'polypeptide(L)'
;MTFVPLDFPREVLELPSNGERGWRRIVRTPEELESYWNGKSGSGNVYMTAYGYNKTTAPKHHRVDYNTPRIHHFVMDFDCKDFKAKGADVSFDKPQDEVRRLHRYLMSHDTKHFVWFSGGGYHVWIPLDRTLEPASGGEL
;
A
#
# COMPACT_ATOMS: atom_id res chain seq x y z
N MET A 1 18.28 4.64 7.69
CA MET A 1 16.82 4.64 7.40
C MET A 1 16.34 3.20 7.49
N THR A 2 15.58 2.82 8.50
CA THR A 2 15.11 1.44 8.63
C THR A 2 13.84 1.31 7.80
N PHE A 3 13.96 0.78 6.59
CA PHE A 3 12.80 0.45 5.77
C PHE A 3 11.96 -0.62 6.48
N VAL A 4 10.65 -0.50 6.38
CA VAL A 4 9.75 -1.63 6.65
C VAL A 4 10.12 -2.72 5.64
N PRO A 5 10.55 -3.90 6.06
CA PRO A 5 10.86 -4.96 5.11
C PRO A 5 9.60 -5.28 4.31
N LEU A 6 9.71 -5.18 3.00
CA LEU A 6 8.62 -5.54 2.10
C LEU A 6 8.65 -7.04 1.89
N ASP A 7 7.58 -7.71 2.28
CA ASP A 7 7.38 -9.13 1.95
C ASP A 7 6.90 -9.32 0.52
N PHE A 8 7.26 -10.43 -0.08
CA PHE A 8 6.90 -10.83 -1.44
C PHE A 8 6.31 -12.26 -1.45
N PRO A 9 5.55 -12.63 -2.50
CA PRO A 9 5.18 -11.85 -3.67
C PRO A 9 4.15 -10.76 -3.41
N ARG A 10 4.17 -9.71 -4.24
CA ARG A 10 3.19 -8.61 -4.27
C ARG A 10 2.60 -8.45 -5.65
N GLU A 11 1.40 -7.91 -5.73
CA GLU A 11 0.80 -7.50 -7.00
C GLU A 11 1.06 -6.01 -7.23
N VAL A 12 1.49 -5.68 -8.44
CA VAL A 12 1.60 -4.30 -8.93
C VAL A 12 0.56 -4.09 -10.01
N LEU A 13 -0.16 -2.98 -9.94
CA LEU A 13 -1.14 -2.52 -10.92
C LEU A 13 -0.67 -1.18 -11.47
N GLU A 14 -0.55 -1.10 -12.78
CA GLU A 14 -0.31 0.15 -13.50
C GLU A 14 -1.62 0.59 -14.16
N LEU A 15 -2.01 1.84 -13.96
CA LEU A 15 -3.13 2.49 -14.64
C LEU A 15 -2.56 3.62 -15.51
N PRO A 16 -2.46 3.42 -16.84
CA PRO A 16 -1.98 4.45 -17.75
C PRO A 16 -2.83 5.71 -17.70
N SER A 17 -2.19 6.88 -17.86
CA SER A 17 -2.87 8.18 -17.83
C SER A 17 -3.79 8.43 -19.03
N ASN A 18 -3.61 7.69 -20.12
CA ASN A 18 -4.38 7.82 -21.35
C ASN A 18 -5.72 7.06 -21.33
N GLY A 19 -6.10 6.45 -20.21
CA GLY A 19 -7.34 5.69 -20.07
C GLY A 19 -7.32 4.28 -20.68
N GLU A 20 -6.16 3.82 -21.15
CA GLU A 20 -5.99 2.44 -21.60
C GLU A 20 -6.16 1.46 -20.45
N ARG A 21 -6.34 0.18 -20.79
CA ARG A 21 -6.48 -0.88 -19.80
C ARG A 21 -5.20 -1.01 -18.95
N GLY A 22 -5.39 -1.02 -17.65
CA GLY A 22 -4.29 -1.22 -16.70
C GLY A 22 -3.65 -2.62 -16.81
N TRP A 23 -2.38 -2.68 -16.45
CA TRP A 23 -1.58 -3.90 -16.44
C TRP A 23 -1.36 -4.36 -15.01
N ARG A 24 -1.45 -5.68 -14.80
CA ARG A 24 -1.13 -6.31 -13.52
C ARG A 24 0.04 -7.26 -13.69
N ARG A 25 0.90 -7.30 -12.69
CA ARG A 25 1.97 -8.29 -12.61
C ARG A 25 2.29 -8.60 -11.15
N ILE A 26 2.87 -9.77 -10.95
CA ILE A 26 3.43 -10.15 -9.66
C ILE A 26 4.92 -9.81 -9.67
N VAL A 27 5.37 -9.17 -8.62
CA VAL A 27 6.78 -8.98 -8.28
C VAL A 27 7.12 -9.89 -7.12
N ARG A 28 8.25 -10.58 -7.20
CA ARG A 28 8.64 -11.62 -6.25
C ARG A 28 9.82 -11.26 -5.39
N THR A 29 10.58 -10.24 -5.81
CA THR A 29 11.75 -9.78 -5.08
C THR A 29 11.83 -8.27 -5.04
N PRO A 30 12.60 -7.69 -4.09
CA PRO A 30 12.88 -6.25 -4.08
C PRO A 30 13.50 -5.75 -5.39
N GLU A 31 14.40 -6.53 -5.99
CA GLU A 31 15.10 -6.17 -7.22
C GLU A 31 14.13 -6.12 -8.42
N GLU A 32 13.18 -7.06 -8.49
CA GLU A 32 12.11 -7.01 -9.50
C GLU A 32 11.24 -5.76 -9.34
N LEU A 33 10.93 -5.37 -8.09
CA LEU A 33 10.15 -4.18 -7.81
C LEU A 33 10.93 -2.92 -8.20
N GLU A 34 12.19 -2.81 -7.83
CA GLU A 34 13.06 -1.69 -8.16
C GLU A 34 13.22 -1.52 -9.68
N SER A 35 13.52 -2.63 -10.38
CA SER A 35 13.62 -2.64 -11.85
C SER A 35 12.33 -2.18 -12.52
N TYR A 36 11.18 -2.64 -12.01
CA TYR A 36 9.88 -2.22 -12.52
C TYR A 36 9.65 -0.72 -12.31
N TRP A 37 9.94 -0.20 -11.11
CA TRP A 37 9.72 1.20 -10.74
C TRP A 37 10.58 2.16 -11.56
N ASN A 38 11.86 1.83 -11.73
CA ASN A 38 12.81 2.64 -12.49
C ASN A 38 12.43 2.79 -13.98
N GLY A 39 11.71 1.80 -14.52
CA GLY A 39 11.21 1.82 -15.90
C GLY A 39 9.90 2.58 -16.13
N LYS A 40 9.25 3.09 -15.06
CA LYS A 40 7.86 3.57 -15.13
C LYS A 40 7.65 5.04 -14.78
N SER A 41 8.72 5.80 -14.62
CA SER A 41 8.63 7.21 -14.27
C SER A 41 7.77 8.01 -15.25
N GLY A 42 6.66 8.58 -14.78
CA GLY A 42 5.80 9.51 -15.52
C GLY A 42 4.77 8.89 -16.46
N SER A 43 4.62 7.56 -16.50
CA SER A 43 3.71 6.89 -17.47
C SER A 43 2.27 6.71 -16.99
N GLY A 44 1.98 6.95 -15.71
CA GLY A 44 0.66 6.78 -15.12
C GLY A 44 0.72 6.55 -13.62
N ASN A 45 -0.37 6.07 -13.04
CA ASN A 45 -0.43 5.71 -11.62
C ASN A 45 -0.01 4.25 -11.43
N VAL A 46 0.89 4.03 -10.50
CA VAL A 46 1.34 2.69 -10.12
C VAL A 46 0.91 2.41 -8.68
N TYR A 47 0.22 1.29 -8.49
CA TYR A 47 -0.24 0.81 -7.20
C TYR A 47 0.44 -0.51 -6.88
N MET A 48 0.66 -0.76 -5.62
CA MET A 48 1.19 -2.02 -5.12
C MET A 48 0.30 -2.48 -3.96
N THR A 49 0.11 -3.80 -3.83
CA THR A 49 -0.58 -4.35 -2.66
C THR A 49 0.15 -3.96 -1.37
N ALA A 50 -0.63 -3.62 -0.34
CA ALA A 50 -0.09 -3.20 0.96
C ALA A 50 0.72 -4.31 1.65
N TYR A 51 0.42 -5.58 1.34
CA TYR A 51 1.03 -6.77 1.95
C TYR A 51 1.69 -7.66 0.91
N GLY A 52 2.63 -8.49 1.35
CA GLY A 52 3.02 -9.70 0.65
C GLY A 52 1.97 -10.80 0.84
N TYR A 53 2.07 -11.88 0.08
CA TYR A 53 1.11 -12.99 0.10
C TYR A 53 1.84 -14.32 0.06
N ASN A 54 1.25 -15.35 0.66
CA ASN A 54 1.85 -16.69 0.67
C ASN A 54 1.68 -17.42 -0.66
N LYS A 55 0.63 -17.08 -1.42
CA LYS A 55 0.27 -17.78 -2.66
C LYS A 55 -0.07 -16.83 -3.80
N THR A 56 0.06 -17.35 -5.00
CA THR A 56 -0.43 -16.71 -6.23
C THR A 56 -1.54 -17.56 -6.83
N THR A 57 -2.45 -16.93 -7.60
CA THR A 57 -3.57 -17.64 -8.22
C THR A 57 -3.09 -18.52 -9.37
N ALA A 58 -3.56 -19.79 -9.40
CA ALA A 58 -3.42 -20.70 -10.52
C ALA A 58 -4.53 -20.42 -11.57
N PRO A 59 -4.34 -20.82 -12.83
CA PRO A 59 -3.13 -21.39 -13.46
C PRO A 59 -2.15 -20.32 -13.99
N LYS A 60 -2.55 -19.08 -14.07
CA LYS A 60 -1.76 -18.03 -14.76
C LYS A 60 -0.83 -17.23 -13.84
N HIS A 61 -0.96 -17.39 -12.53
CA HIS A 61 -0.15 -16.68 -11.51
C HIS A 61 0.04 -15.17 -11.76
N HIS A 62 -1.01 -14.51 -12.33
CA HIS A 62 -0.97 -13.07 -12.59
C HIS A 62 -1.42 -12.24 -11.41
N ARG A 63 -2.02 -12.87 -10.41
CA ARG A 63 -2.54 -12.25 -9.20
C ARG A 63 -2.04 -12.98 -7.97
N VAL A 64 -1.95 -12.24 -6.88
CA VAL A 64 -1.79 -12.86 -5.56
C VAL A 64 -3.12 -13.47 -5.10
N ASP A 65 -3.05 -14.47 -4.24
CA ASP A 65 -4.23 -15.01 -3.58
C ASP A 65 -4.54 -14.12 -2.36
N TYR A 66 -5.56 -13.28 -2.49
CA TYR A 66 -5.97 -12.33 -1.45
C TYR A 66 -6.45 -12.98 -0.15
N ASN A 67 -6.66 -14.29 -0.13
CA ASN A 67 -6.97 -15.03 1.09
C ASN A 67 -5.73 -15.45 1.88
N THR A 68 -4.53 -15.12 1.38
CA THR A 68 -3.26 -15.54 2.00
C THR A 68 -2.32 -14.35 2.29
N PRO A 69 -2.81 -13.20 2.84
CA PRO A 69 -1.94 -12.08 3.14
C PRO A 69 -1.00 -12.40 4.29
N ARG A 70 0.18 -11.81 4.25
CA ARG A 70 1.14 -11.76 5.35
C ARG A 70 1.14 -10.34 5.92
N ILE A 71 0.42 -10.15 7.00
CA ILE A 71 0.19 -8.82 7.58
C ILE A 71 1.24 -8.58 8.67
N HIS A 72 2.22 -7.73 8.40
CA HIS A 72 3.28 -7.32 9.34
C HIS A 72 3.25 -5.83 9.65
N HIS A 73 2.25 -5.12 9.16
CA HIS A 73 1.98 -3.73 9.53
C HIS A 73 0.52 -3.40 9.28
N PHE A 74 -0.01 -2.42 10.00
CA PHE A 74 -1.25 -1.78 9.63
C PHE A 74 -0.99 -0.66 8.64
N VAL A 75 -1.91 -0.50 7.67
CA VAL A 75 -1.94 0.64 6.76
C VAL A 75 -3.21 1.42 7.00
N MET A 76 -3.07 2.72 7.28
CA MET A 76 -4.18 3.67 7.31
C MET A 76 -4.04 4.58 6.09
N ASP A 77 -5.11 4.72 5.33
CA ASP A 77 -5.18 5.56 4.13
C ASP A 77 -6.00 6.81 4.42
N PHE A 78 -5.42 7.97 4.13
CA PHE A 78 -6.03 9.29 4.26
C PHE A 78 -6.11 9.92 2.88
N ASP A 79 -7.07 9.50 2.08
CA ASP A 79 -7.26 10.00 0.71
C ASP A 79 -7.99 11.35 0.74
N CYS A 80 -7.46 12.32 0.01
CA CYS A 80 -8.03 13.68 -0.07
C CYS A 80 -9.48 13.69 -0.53
N LYS A 81 -9.90 12.75 -1.37
CA LYS A 81 -11.29 12.64 -1.83
C LYS A 81 -12.28 12.34 -0.69
N ASP A 82 -11.86 11.63 0.35
CA ASP A 82 -12.71 11.25 1.49
C ASP A 82 -13.01 12.46 2.39
N PHE A 83 -12.20 13.50 2.30
CA PHE A 83 -12.35 14.77 3.03
C PHE A 83 -12.97 15.88 2.18
N LYS A 84 -13.28 15.60 0.93
CA LYS A 84 -13.83 16.57 -0.01
C LYS A 84 -15.30 16.83 0.27
N ALA A 85 -15.66 18.09 0.55
CA ALA A 85 -17.05 18.51 0.56
C ALA A 85 -17.62 18.45 -0.88
N LYS A 86 -18.94 18.12 -1.01
CA LYS A 86 -19.61 18.04 -2.30
C LYS A 86 -19.47 19.37 -3.06
N GLY A 87 -18.87 19.34 -4.26
CA GLY A 87 -18.67 20.52 -5.11
C GLY A 87 -17.43 21.36 -4.78
N ALA A 88 -16.66 21.02 -3.76
CA ALA A 88 -15.40 21.70 -3.44
C ALA A 88 -14.21 21.15 -4.23
N ASP A 89 -13.15 21.96 -4.35
CA ASP A 89 -11.87 21.48 -4.86
C ASP A 89 -11.20 20.51 -3.88
N VAL A 90 -10.31 19.65 -4.40
CA VAL A 90 -9.53 18.74 -3.57
C VAL A 90 -8.51 19.56 -2.77
N SER A 91 -8.52 19.40 -1.44
CA SER A 91 -7.55 20.01 -0.53
C SER A 91 -6.82 18.96 0.27
N PHE A 92 -5.53 19.17 0.50
CA PHE A 92 -4.69 18.34 1.37
C PHE A 92 -4.74 18.74 2.84
N ASP A 93 -5.37 19.84 3.20
CA ASP A 93 -5.33 20.40 4.56
C ASP A 93 -5.95 19.43 5.57
N LYS A 94 -7.17 18.96 5.32
CA LYS A 94 -7.86 18.04 6.23
C LYS A 94 -7.13 16.71 6.41
N PRO A 95 -6.80 15.95 5.35
CA PRO A 95 -6.06 14.69 5.51
C PRO A 95 -4.69 14.94 6.16
N GLN A 96 -4.02 16.05 5.88
CA GLN A 96 -2.76 16.40 6.52
C GLN A 96 -2.93 16.66 8.03
N ASP A 97 -4.00 17.35 8.44
CA ASP A 97 -4.27 17.58 9.85
C ASP A 97 -4.61 16.30 10.60
N GLU A 98 -5.38 15.39 10.01
CA GLU A 98 -5.68 14.09 10.62
C GLU A 98 -4.42 13.22 10.75
N VAL A 99 -3.56 13.20 9.72
CA VAL A 99 -2.27 12.49 9.79
C VAL A 99 -1.37 13.10 10.87
N ARG A 100 -1.31 14.44 10.99
CA ARG A 100 -0.53 15.10 12.06
C ARG A 100 -1.06 14.77 13.46
N ARG A 101 -2.39 14.66 13.62
CA ARG A 101 -3.01 14.26 14.89
C ARG A 101 -2.66 12.83 15.24
N LEU A 102 -2.80 11.89 14.28
CA LEU A 102 -2.40 10.50 14.45
C LEU A 102 -0.90 10.37 14.75
N HIS A 103 -0.04 11.07 13.98
CA HIS A 103 1.40 11.09 14.22
C HIS A 103 1.74 11.48 15.66
N ARG A 104 1.18 12.59 16.15
CA ARG A 104 1.40 13.04 17.55
C ARG A 104 0.91 12.02 18.56
N TYR A 105 -0.24 11.38 18.32
CA TYR A 105 -0.77 10.34 19.18
C TYR A 105 0.18 9.13 19.22
N LEU A 106 0.62 8.62 18.07
CA LEU A 106 1.55 7.48 17.99
C LEU A 106 2.89 7.79 18.65
N MET A 107 3.42 9.01 18.46
CA MET A 107 4.64 9.47 19.12
C MET A 107 4.48 9.52 20.64
N SER A 108 3.33 9.98 21.16
CA SER A 108 3.11 10.06 22.61
C SER A 108 3.00 8.68 23.27
N HIS A 109 2.79 7.61 22.46
CA HIS A 109 2.75 6.21 22.93
C HIS A 109 4.01 5.42 22.52
N ASP A 110 5.06 6.10 22.09
CA ASP A 110 6.31 5.50 21.61
C ASP A 110 6.08 4.42 20.52
N THR A 111 5.06 4.63 19.70
CA THR A 111 4.67 3.67 18.66
C THR A 111 5.42 3.97 17.37
N LYS A 112 6.26 3.03 16.94
CA LYS A 112 6.97 3.13 15.66
C LYS A 112 5.98 3.18 14.50
N HIS A 113 6.16 4.15 13.60
CA HIS A 113 5.31 4.30 12.42
C HIS A 113 6.04 5.06 11.31
N PHE A 114 5.48 4.99 10.10
CA PHE A 114 5.98 5.67 8.92
C PHE A 114 4.83 6.41 8.25
N VAL A 115 5.09 7.61 7.76
CA VAL A 115 4.13 8.41 7.02
C VAL A 115 4.64 8.57 5.60
N TRP A 116 3.80 8.24 4.62
CA TRP A 116 4.09 8.33 3.20
C TRP A 116 3.10 9.24 2.51
N PHE A 117 3.58 10.05 1.59
CA PHE A 117 2.72 10.77 0.66
C PHE A 117 2.45 9.89 -0.56
N SER A 118 1.16 9.61 -0.84
CA SER A 118 0.72 8.71 -1.92
C SER A 118 0.43 9.41 -3.24
N GLY A 119 0.58 10.76 -3.30
CA GLY A 119 0.16 11.58 -4.43
C GLY A 119 -1.30 12.03 -4.35
N GLY A 120 -2.21 11.20 -3.84
CA GLY A 120 -3.62 11.52 -3.62
C GLY A 120 -3.96 11.77 -2.15
N GLY A 121 -3.03 11.54 -1.24
CA GLY A 121 -3.22 11.62 0.21
C GLY A 121 -2.01 11.13 0.96
N TYR A 122 -2.25 10.50 2.11
CA TYR A 122 -1.20 9.99 2.98
C TYR A 122 -1.50 8.57 3.43
N HIS A 123 -0.47 7.73 3.51
CA HIS A 123 -0.52 6.44 4.18
C HIS A 123 0.27 6.50 5.48
N VAL A 124 -0.29 5.95 6.54
CA VAL A 124 0.41 5.73 7.81
C VAL A 124 0.57 4.23 8.02
N TRP A 125 1.81 3.79 8.13
CA TRP A 125 2.17 2.39 8.30
C TRP A 125 2.69 2.16 9.72
N ILE A 126 2.06 1.23 10.43
CA ILE A 126 2.40 0.88 11.82
C ILE A 126 2.87 -0.58 11.83
N PRO A 127 4.20 -0.83 11.99
CA PRO A 127 4.72 -2.18 12.08
C PRO A 127 4.10 -2.96 13.25
N LEU A 128 3.89 -4.25 13.05
CA LEU A 128 3.49 -5.20 14.08
C LEU A 128 4.71 -5.93 14.63
N ASP A 129 4.64 -6.38 15.86
CA ASP A 129 5.68 -7.17 16.50
C ASP A 129 5.84 -8.57 15.87
N ARG A 130 4.79 -9.03 15.22
CA ARG A 130 4.75 -10.32 14.52
C ARG A 130 3.93 -10.24 13.25
N THR A 131 4.24 -11.09 12.30
CA THR A 131 3.41 -11.29 11.11
C THR A 131 2.13 -12.04 11.50
N LEU A 132 0.99 -11.53 11.02
CA LEU A 132 -0.31 -12.19 11.11
C LEU A 132 -0.60 -12.86 9.77
N GLU A 133 -0.96 -14.13 9.82
CA GLU A 133 -1.37 -14.91 8.65
C GLU A 133 -2.76 -15.48 8.89
N PRO A 134 -3.60 -15.63 7.86
CA PRO A 134 -4.87 -16.32 8.00
C PRO A 134 -4.64 -17.73 8.56
N ALA A 135 -5.48 -18.17 9.46
CA ALA A 135 -5.47 -19.55 9.92
C ALA A 135 -5.64 -20.49 8.70
N SER A 136 -4.90 -21.58 8.69
CA SER A 136 -5.05 -22.61 7.66
C SER A 136 -6.46 -23.19 7.75
N GLY A 137 -7.39 -22.64 6.93
CA GLY A 137 -8.81 -22.98 6.97
C GLY A 137 -9.76 -21.83 6.66
N GLY A 138 -9.25 -20.59 6.50
CA GLY A 138 -10.05 -19.46 5.97
C GLY A 138 -11.03 -18.83 6.95
N GLU A 139 -10.91 -19.08 8.24
CA GLU A 139 -11.65 -18.34 9.28
C GLU A 139 -10.71 -17.32 9.95
N LEU A 140 -11.07 -16.04 9.79
CA LEU A 140 -10.57 -14.93 10.61
C LEU A 140 -11.48 -14.82 11.83
#